data_59f511915c9cf4d2c407fc99edc48f2a
#
_entry.id   59f511915c9cf4d2c407fc99edc48f2a
#
_cell.length_a   1.000
_cell.length_b   1.000
_cell.length_c   1.000
_cell.angle_alpha   90.00
_cell.angle_beta   90.00
_cell.angle_gamma   90.00
#
_symmetry.space_group_name_H-M   'P 1'
#
loop_
_entity.id
_entity.type
_entity.pdbx_description
1 polymer ?
#
loop_
_entity_poly.entity_id
_entity_poly.type
_entity_poly.pdbx_seq_one_letter_code
_entity_poly.pdbx_strand_id
1 'polypeptide(L)'
;SEPLQYQWQESSDNGETFVDIPYTNDNSHSLKVRKENNGKLVRCVVSNEYGSVVSNAAKLTIYYSPEFTASLGNKTINSGEKATFTLPIAQGNPYGAEVMWQVSKDDGKTFADVTEADGTFSLDSKVVDGKEEWSTTFTTCATNISFNGYMYRCTVKNAENADYVGTWVSEKATLTVIRNCAVDGHIFDEGTIISEPTCIDKGCLLYTSDAADE
;
A
#
# COMPACT_ATOMS: atom_id res chain seq x y z
N SER A 1 39.90 40.68 15.70
CA SER A 1 39.57 39.24 15.71
C SER A 1 39.51 38.75 14.30
N GLU A 2 40.33 37.75 13.98
CA GLU A 2 40.36 37.11 12.69
C GLU A 2 39.00 36.45 12.38
N PRO A 3 38.57 36.42 11.09
CA PRO A 3 37.28 35.86 10.73
C PRO A 3 37.24 34.37 11.03
N LEU A 4 36.13 33.89 11.58
CA LEU A 4 35.88 32.47 11.79
C LEU A 4 35.52 31.83 10.46
N GLN A 5 36.06 30.62 10.24
CA GLN A 5 35.72 29.76 9.13
C GLN A 5 34.82 28.63 9.65
N TYR A 6 33.83 28.28 8.87
CA TYR A 6 32.86 27.22 9.16
C TYR A 6 32.92 26.14 8.12
N GLN A 7 32.88 24.89 8.54
CA GLN A 7 32.75 23.71 7.68
C GLN A 7 31.75 22.76 8.28
N TRP A 8 30.64 22.55 7.62
CA TRP A 8 29.66 21.57 8.02
C TRP A 8 30.05 20.18 7.54
N GLN A 9 29.78 19.19 8.36
CA GLN A 9 30.09 17.78 8.09
C GLN A 9 28.88 16.92 8.35
N GLU A 10 28.72 15.85 7.58
CA GLU A 10 27.68 14.86 7.79
C GLU A 10 28.27 13.47 8.02
N SER A 11 27.56 12.63 8.76
CA SER A 11 27.84 11.21 8.96
C SER A 11 26.60 10.39 8.59
N SER A 12 26.83 9.29 7.89
CA SER A 12 25.81 8.29 7.54
C SER A 12 26.03 6.93 8.22
N ASP A 13 27.07 6.82 9.06
CA ASP A 13 27.49 5.62 9.77
C ASP A 13 27.39 5.75 11.30
N ASN A 14 26.39 6.50 11.74
CA ASN A 14 26.10 6.75 13.14
C ASN A 14 27.24 7.46 13.90
N GLY A 15 28.06 8.26 13.20
CA GLY A 15 29.13 9.09 13.79
C GLY A 15 30.51 8.46 13.78
N GLU A 16 30.69 7.30 13.17
CA GLU A 16 32.01 6.68 13.03
C GLU A 16 32.91 7.51 12.12
N THR A 17 32.38 7.98 11.00
CA THR A 17 33.08 8.89 10.09
C THR A 17 32.24 10.12 9.77
N PHE A 18 32.93 11.25 9.54
CA PHE A 18 32.32 12.49 9.10
C PHE A 18 32.98 12.98 7.81
N VAL A 19 32.16 13.38 6.85
CA VAL A 19 32.60 13.95 5.57
C VAL A 19 32.13 15.39 5.45
N ASP A 20 32.96 16.21 4.82
CA ASP A 20 32.63 17.63 4.59
C ASP A 20 31.46 17.76 3.63
N ILE A 21 30.50 18.62 3.99
CA ILE A 21 29.45 19.01 3.09
C ILE A 21 29.98 20.15 2.20
N PRO A 22 30.01 19.98 0.87
CA PRO A 22 30.56 21.00 -0.02
C PRO A 22 29.84 22.35 0.08
N TYR A 23 30.61 23.43 -0.05
CA TYR A 23 30.07 24.81 -0.11
C TYR A 23 29.29 25.26 1.15
N THR A 24 29.71 24.83 2.32
CA THR A 24 29.06 25.15 3.60
C THR A 24 29.97 25.96 4.51
N ASN A 25 30.23 27.22 4.12
CA ASN A 25 31.19 28.11 4.79
C ASN A 25 30.54 29.13 5.74
N ASP A 26 29.22 29.05 5.94
CA ASP A 26 28.47 29.95 6.78
C ASP A 26 28.20 29.36 8.17
N ASN A 27 27.90 30.25 9.13
CA ASN A 27 27.53 29.86 10.49
C ASN A 27 26.20 29.11 10.60
N SER A 28 25.46 29.00 9.49
CA SER A 28 24.23 28.22 9.36
C SER A 28 24.24 27.37 8.09
N HIS A 29 23.59 26.22 8.15
CA HIS A 29 23.45 25.33 7.02
C HIS A 29 22.00 24.86 6.86
N SER A 30 21.45 24.98 5.65
CA SER A 30 20.12 24.53 5.31
C SER A 30 20.18 23.18 4.58
N LEU A 31 19.47 22.20 5.13
CA LEU A 31 19.37 20.87 4.54
C LEU A 31 18.03 20.68 3.82
N LYS A 32 18.07 20.09 2.63
CA LYS A 32 16.85 19.65 1.98
C LYS A 32 16.28 18.42 2.70
N VAL A 33 15.00 18.48 3.05
CA VAL A 33 14.29 17.34 3.65
C VAL A 33 14.12 16.25 2.59
N ARG A 34 14.74 15.09 2.83
CA ARG A 34 14.66 13.91 1.98
C ARG A 34 14.70 12.65 2.86
N LYS A 35 13.99 11.58 2.48
CA LYS A 35 13.98 10.30 3.21
C LYS A 35 15.40 9.78 3.48
N GLU A 36 16.29 9.92 2.49
CA GLU A 36 17.68 9.43 2.53
C GLU A 36 18.54 10.13 3.60
N ASN A 37 18.09 11.31 4.07
CA ASN A 37 18.81 12.05 5.12
C ASN A 37 18.34 11.67 6.53
N ASN A 38 17.30 10.82 6.65
CA ASN A 38 16.84 10.36 7.95
C ASN A 38 17.94 9.58 8.69
N GLY A 39 18.19 9.96 9.94
CA GLY A 39 19.20 9.32 10.79
C GLY A 39 20.61 9.86 10.63
N LYS A 40 20.91 10.67 9.61
CA LYS A 40 22.24 11.30 9.49
C LYS A 40 22.56 12.17 10.69
N LEU A 41 23.83 12.22 11.04
CA LEU A 41 24.37 13.15 12.02
C LEU A 41 25.01 14.33 11.28
N VAL A 42 24.83 15.53 11.80
CA VAL A 42 25.42 16.76 11.26
C VAL A 42 26.14 17.51 12.37
N ARG A 43 27.35 18.01 12.09
CA ARG A 43 28.15 18.83 12.98
C ARG A 43 28.83 19.97 12.23
N CYS A 44 29.32 20.95 12.94
CA CYS A 44 30.09 22.04 12.38
C CYS A 44 31.53 22.07 12.98
N VAL A 45 32.50 22.24 12.13
CA VAL A 45 33.86 22.58 12.49
C VAL A 45 34.03 24.08 12.34
N VAL A 46 34.43 24.74 13.40
CA VAL A 46 34.72 26.19 13.39
C VAL A 46 36.22 26.37 13.61
N SER A 47 36.86 27.17 12.78
CA SER A 47 38.33 27.37 12.84
C SER A 47 38.75 28.82 12.62
N ASN A 48 39.93 29.12 13.04
CA ASN A 48 40.68 30.33 12.72
C ASN A 48 42.18 29.99 12.74
N GLU A 49 43.05 30.99 12.61
CA GLU A 49 44.51 30.81 12.60
C GLU A 49 45.09 30.18 13.90
N TYR A 50 44.35 30.25 15.01
CA TYR A 50 44.79 29.72 16.33
C TYR A 50 44.32 28.27 16.58
N GLY A 51 43.42 27.74 15.79
CA GLY A 51 42.95 26.37 15.94
C GLY A 51 41.51 26.14 15.49
N SER A 52 41.00 24.95 15.81
CA SER A 52 39.64 24.54 15.45
C SER A 52 38.90 23.91 16.65
N VAL A 53 37.59 24.01 16.60
CA VAL A 53 36.66 23.36 17.52
C VAL A 53 35.55 22.70 16.76
N VAL A 54 35.08 21.55 17.23
CA VAL A 54 34.01 20.78 16.60
C VAL A 54 32.77 20.83 17.50
N SER A 55 31.62 21.12 16.92
CA SER A 55 30.36 21.09 17.67
C SER A 55 29.94 19.67 18.03
N ASN A 56 29.02 19.51 18.98
CA ASN A 56 28.26 18.27 19.10
C ASN A 56 27.52 17.94 17.78
N ALA A 57 27.38 16.66 17.51
CA ALA A 57 26.60 16.21 16.36
C ALA A 57 25.11 16.20 16.69
N ALA A 58 24.30 16.68 15.76
CA ALA A 58 22.84 16.65 15.82
C ALA A 58 22.31 15.60 14.87
N LYS A 59 21.38 14.76 15.34
CA LYS A 59 20.72 13.74 14.51
C LYS A 59 19.52 14.33 13.78
N LEU A 60 19.46 14.08 12.47
CA LEU A 60 18.29 14.42 11.67
C LEU A 60 17.22 13.35 11.83
N THR A 61 16.03 13.76 12.18
CA THR A 61 14.84 12.91 12.17
C THR A 61 13.85 13.45 11.15
N ILE A 62 13.57 12.64 10.12
CA ILE A 62 12.67 13.01 9.04
C ILE A 62 11.46 12.09 9.09
N TYR A 63 10.28 12.68 9.24
CA TYR A 63 9.03 11.95 9.25
C TYR A 63 8.50 11.83 7.81
N TYR A 64 8.04 10.62 7.45
CA TYR A 64 7.43 10.34 6.16
C TYR A 64 6.47 9.15 6.25
N SER A 65 5.43 9.16 5.43
CA SER A 65 4.43 8.10 5.39
C SER A 65 4.99 6.80 4.82
N PRO A 66 4.46 5.64 5.24
CA PRO A 66 4.57 4.42 4.45
C PRO A 66 3.85 4.62 3.12
N GLU A 67 4.26 3.87 2.09
CA GLU A 67 3.67 3.95 0.76
C GLU A 67 3.58 2.56 0.12
N PHE A 68 2.62 2.36 -0.77
CA PHE A 68 2.57 1.14 -1.57
C PHE A 68 3.61 1.18 -2.68
N THR A 69 4.35 0.09 -2.86
CA THR A 69 5.41 -0.01 -3.88
C THR A 69 4.95 -0.68 -5.18
N ALA A 70 3.69 -1.10 -5.22
CA ALA A 70 3.04 -1.65 -6.41
C ALA A 70 1.58 -1.23 -6.49
N SER A 71 1.01 -1.30 -7.69
CA SER A 71 -0.42 -1.09 -7.92
C SER A 71 -1.22 -2.34 -7.62
N LEU A 72 -2.46 -2.14 -7.18
CA LEU A 72 -3.41 -3.22 -6.98
C LEU A 72 -3.96 -3.68 -8.34
N GLY A 73 -3.77 -4.95 -8.68
CA GLY A 73 -4.26 -5.54 -9.93
C GLY A 73 -5.71 -6.01 -9.86
N ASN A 74 -6.46 -5.83 -10.96
CA ASN A 74 -7.79 -6.41 -11.11
C ASN A 74 -7.76 -7.93 -10.96
N LYS A 75 -8.85 -8.52 -10.50
CA LYS A 75 -9.00 -9.98 -10.34
C LYS A 75 -10.23 -10.47 -11.08
N THR A 76 -10.10 -11.64 -11.68
CA THR A 76 -11.21 -12.39 -12.29
C THR A 76 -11.22 -13.78 -11.67
N ILE A 77 -12.36 -14.17 -11.12
CA ILE A 77 -12.57 -15.46 -10.45
C ILE A 77 -13.94 -16.02 -10.82
N ASN A 78 -14.16 -17.29 -10.54
CA ASN A 78 -15.49 -17.88 -10.64
C ASN A 78 -16.29 -17.65 -9.35
N SER A 79 -17.59 -17.58 -9.48
CA SER A 79 -18.49 -17.57 -8.32
C SER A 79 -18.27 -18.81 -7.46
N GLY A 80 -18.21 -18.63 -6.15
CA GLY A 80 -17.80 -19.63 -5.15
C GLY A 80 -16.34 -19.55 -4.74
N GLU A 81 -15.48 -18.93 -5.53
CA GLU A 81 -14.07 -18.75 -5.20
C GLU A 81 -13.81 -17.52 -4.31
N LYS A 82 -12.59 -17.42 -3.78
CA LYS A 82 -12.10 -16.26 -3.03
C LYS A 82 -11.08 -15.49 -3.86
N ALA A 83 -11.18 -14.17 -3.90
CA ALA A 83 -10.18 -13.31 -4.49
C ALA A 83 -9.17 -12.86 -3.43
N THR A 84 -7.89 -12.87 -3.78
CA THR A 84 -6.81 -12.37 -2.92
C THR A 84 -6.10 -11.21 -3.59
N PHE A 85 -5.99 -10.10 -2.85
CA PHE A 85 -5.29 -8.88 -3.25
C PHE A 85 -4.13 -8.66 -2.30
N THR A 86 -2.94 -8.40 -2.84
CA THR A 86 -1.73 -8.17 -2.04
C THR A 86 -1.03 -6.89 -2.49
N LEU A 87 -0.62 -6.08 -1.53
CA LEU A 87 0.11 -4.84 -1.74
C LEU A 87 1.39 -4.83 -0.90
N PRO A 88 2.56 -4.73 -1.50
CA PRO A 88 3.80 -4.50 -0.78
C PRO A 88 3.87 -3.06 -0.29
N ILE A 89 4.47 -2.85 0.89
CA ILE A 89 4.54 -1.57 1.60
C ILE A 89 6.01 -1.22 1.88
N ALA A 90 6.44 -0.05 1.44
CA ALA A 90 7.64 0.59 1.97
C ALA A 90 7.31 1.29 3.27
N GLN A 91 8.09 1.00 4.32
CA GLN A 91 7.87 1.58 5.65
C GLN A 91 8.12 3.08 5.67
N GLY A 92 7.34 3.75 6.53
CA GLY A 92 7.52 5.15 6.85
C GLY A 92 8.50 5.38 8.01
N ASN A 93 8.54 6.62 8.49
CA ASN A 93 9.18 6.98 9.74
C ASN A 93 8.22 7.92 10.53
N PRO A 94 7.80 7.58 11.74
CA PRO A 94 8.26 6.43 12.53
C PRO A 94 7.91 5.09 11.89
N TYR A 95 8.66 4.08 12.27
CA TYR A 95 8.47 2.71 11.79
C TYR A 95 7.12 2.15 12.24
N GLY A 96 6.53 1.33 11.39
CA GLY A 96 5.21 0.76 11.60
C GLY A 96 4.18 1.29 10.61
N ALA A 97 3.14 0.52 10.38
CA ALA A 97 2.05 0.87 9.49
C ALA A 97 0.72 0.38 10.04
N GLU A 98 -0.31 1.18 9.88
CA GLU A 98 -1.70 0.75 9.97
C GLU A 98 -2.30 0.69 8.58
N VAL A 99 -3.01 -0.39 8.30
CA VAL A 99 -3.69 -0.60 7.02
C VAL A 99 -5.18 -0.74 7.22
N MET A 100 -5.95 -0.22 6.26
CA MET A 100 -7.38 -0.40 6.21
C MET A 100 -7.79 -0.70 4.78
N TRP A 101 -8.43 -1.83 4.57
CA TRP A 101 -9.02 -2.18 3.30
C TRP A 101 -10.44 -1.64 3.20
N GLN A 102 -10.79 -1.21 2.00
CA GLN A 102 -12.08 -0.62 1.70
C GLN A 102 -12.68 -1.24 0.45
N VAL A 103 -14.00 -1.35 0.43
CA VAL A 103 -14.78 -1.87 -0.69
C VAL A 103 -15.76 -0.81 -1.18
N SER A 104 -15.88 -0.71 -2.49
CA SER A 104 -16.95 0.00 -3.19
C SER A 104 -17.88 -1.00 -3.84
N LYS A 105 -19.19 -0.81 -3.63
CA LYS A 105 -20.28 -1.62 -4.21
C LYS A 105 -21.11 -0.81 -5.21
N ASP A 106 -20.65 0.39 -5.57
CA ASP A 106 -21.36 1.41 -6.36
C ASP A 106 -20.50 2.00 -7.49
N ASP A 107 -19.67 1.13 -8.12
CA ASP A 107 -18.80 1.49 -9.23
C ASP A 107 -17.71 2.52 -8.87
N GLY A 108 -17.23 2.45 -7.62
CA GLY A 108 -16.14 3.30 -7.15
C GLY A 108 -16.54 4.72 -6.77
N LYS A 109 -17.84 4.99 -6.58
CA LYS A 109 -18.34 6.30 -6.15
C LYS A 109 -18.12 6.51 -4.66
N THR A 110 -18.43 5.48 -3.85
CA THR A 110 -18.19 5.50 -2.40
C THR A 110 -17.39 4.29 -1.98
N PHE A 111 -16.61 4.43 -0.92
CA PHE A 111 -15.83 3.35 -0.31
C PHE A 111 -16.14 3.27 1.17
N ALA A 112 -16.42 2.06 1.65
CA ALA A 112 -16.59 1.74 3.06
C ALA A 112 -15.50 0.76 3.51
N ASP A 113 -15.15 0.79 4.78
CA ASP A 113 -14.20 -0.18 5.34
C ASP A 113 -14.77 -1.59 5.23
N VAL A 114 -13.90 -2.54 4.88
CA VAL A 114 -14.30 -3.94 4.78
C VAL A 114 -14.66 -4.49 6.16
N THR A 115 -15.66 -5.35 6.18
CA THR A 115 -16.13 -6.08 7.36
C THR A 115 -15.78 -7.56 7.25
N GLU A 116 -15.98 -8.32 8.30
CA GLU A 116 -15.81 -9.78 8.28
C GLU A 116 -16.70 -10.45 7.21
N ALA A 117 -17.85 -9.85 6.88
CA ALA A 117 -18.72 -10.33 5.82
C ALA A 117 -18.14 -10.12 4.40
N ASP A 118 -17.25 -9.14 4.23
CA ASP A 118 -16.60 -8.89 2.95
C ASP A 118 -15.35 -9.75 2.80
N GLY A 119 -14.66 -10.10 3.88
CA GLY A 119 -13.45 -10.91 3.88
C GLY A 119 -12.53 -10.63 5.08
N THR A 120 -11.29 -11.06 4.95
CA THR A 120 -10.26 -10.87 5.99
C THR A 120 -9.01 -10.24 5.40
N PHE A 121 -8.28 -9.46 6.20
CA PHE A 121 -6.99 -8.92 5.79
C PHE A 121 -5.93 -9.09 6.87
N SER A 122 -4.68 -9.07 6.44
CA SER A 122 -3.49 -9.10 7.30
C SER A 122 -2.49 -8.02 6.89
N LEU A 123 -1.61 -7.71 7.81
CA LEU A 123 -0.38 -6.95 7.57
C LEU A 123 0.76 -7.85 8.05
N ASP A 124 1.61 -8.25 7.14
CA ASP A 124 2.66 -9.22 7.38
C ASP A 124 4.03 -8.65 7.00
N SER A 125 5.08 -9.11 7.68
CA SER A 125 6.46 -8.84 7.29
C SER A 125 7.23 -10.14 7.09
N LYS A 126 8.20 -10.10 6.20
CA LYS A 126 9.17 -11.17 5.97
C LYS A 126 10.56 -10.59 5.77
N VAL A 127 11.59 -11.32 6.15
CA VAL A 127 12.97 -10.94 5.88
C VAL A 127 13.42 -11.58 4.57
N VAL A 128 13.80 -10.74 3.59
CA VAL A 128 14.35 -11.14 2.29
C VAL A 128 15.70 -10.46 2.13
N ASP A 129 16.74 -11.23 1.91
CA ASP A 129 18.13 -10.76 1.78
C ASP A 129 18.59 -9.80 2.91
N GLY A 130 18.16 -10.13 4.16
CA GLY A 130 18.47 -9.34 5.35
C GLY A 130 17.68 -8.02 5.48
N LYS A 131 16.72 -7.77 4.61
CA LYS A 131 15.81 -6.63 4.66
C LYS A 131 14.39 -7.08 5.01
N GLU A 132 13.75 -6.33 5.88
CA GLU A 132 12.35 -6.59 6.21
C GLU A 132 11.45 -5.97 5.14
N GLU A 133 10.67 -6.82 4.47
CA GLU A 133 9.65 -6.45 3.50
C GLU A 133 8.27 -6.59 4.11
N TRP A 134 7.46 -5.58 3.97
CA TRP A 134 6.09 -5.56 4.47
C TRP A 134 5.08 -5.67 3.33
N SER A 135 3.98 -6.36 3.60
CA SER A 135 2.85 -6.44 2.68
C SER A 135 1.53 -6.56 3.44
N THR A 136 0.47 -6.06 2.84
CA THR A 136 -0.90 -6.31 3.30
C THR A 136 -1.63 -7.15 2.28
N THR A 137 -2.43 -8.08 2.78
CA THR A 137 -3.21 -9.00 1.95
C THR A 137 -4.67 -8.97 2.40
N PHE A 138 -5.59 -8.76 1.45
CA PHE A 138 -7.02 -8.92 1.66
C PHE A 138 -7.52 -10.12 0.86
N THR A 139 -8.27 -10.99 1.51
CA THR A 139 -8.93 -12.14 0.88
C THR A 139 -10.43 -12.06 1.12
N THR A 140 -11.20 -12.03 0.04
CA THR A 140 -12.67 -12.00 0.12
C THR A 140 -13.21 -13.24 0.83
N CYS A 141 -14.42 -13.16 1.36
CA CYS A 141 -15.22 -14.37 1.62
C CYS A 141 -15.44 -15.13 0.29
N ALA A 142 -16.05 -16.30 0.33
CA ALA A 142 -16.50 -16.99 -0.88
C ALA A 142 -17.50 -16.09 -1.61
N THR A 143 -17.21 -15.77 -2.88
CA THR A 143 -17.98 -14.81 -3.66
C THR A 143 -19.18 -15.47 -4.35
N ASN A 144 -20.12 -14.67 -4.74
CA ASN A 144 -21.17 -15.01 -5.68
C ASN A 144 -21.27 -13.89 -6.74
N ILE A 145 -22.17 -14.03 -7.70
CA ILE A 145 -22.30 -13.06 -8.79
C ILE A 145 -22.57 -11.62 -8.35
N SER A 146 -23.13 -11.41 -7.14
CA SER A 146 -23.38 -10.06 -6.63
C SER A 146 -22.12 -9.26 -6.32
N PHE A 147 -20.95 -9.93 -6.18
CA PHE A 147 -19.66 -9.27 -6.00
C PHE A 147 -19.05 -8.78 -7.33
N ASN A 148 -19.66 -9.13 -8.47
CA ASN A 148 -19.15 -8.70 -9.77
C ASN A 148 -19.20 -7.16 -9.89
N GLY A 149 -18.06 -6.57 -10.22
CA GLY A 149 -17.89 -5.11 -10.31
C GLY A 149 -17.50 -4.43 -9.00
N TYR A 150 -17.43 -5.14 -7.87
CA TYR A 150 -16.92 -4.54 -6.64
C TYR A 150 -15.47 -4.07 -6.84
N MET A 151 -15.17 -2.92 -6.25
CA MET A 151 -13.82 -2.36 -6.30
C MET A 151 -13.22 -2.31 -4.90
N TYR A 152 -11.96 -2.67 -4.81
CA TYR A 152 -11.21 -2.68 -3.57
C TYR A 152 -10.05 -1.71 -3.62
N ARG A 153 -9.73 -1.09 -2.50
CA ARG A 153 -8.53 -0.28 -2.29
C ARG A 153 -8.03 -0.46 -0.86
N CYS A 154 -6.80 -0.07 -0.62
CA CYS A 154 -6.22 -0.07 0.71
C CYS A 154 -5.70 1.31 1.06
N THR A 155 -5.80 1.70 2.31
CA THR A 155 -5.13 2.88 2.87
C THR A 155 -4.02 2.42 3.81
N VAL A 156 -2.92 3.17 3.84
CA VAL A 156 -1.83 2.96 4.79
C VAL A 156 -1.42 4.28 5.42
N LYS A 157 -1.15 4.27 6.72
CA LYS A 157 -0.60 5.41 7.49
C LYS A 157 0.42 4.90 8.49
N ASN A 158 1.18 5.80 9.11
CA ASN A 158 2.03 5.42 10.23
C ASN A 158 1.16 4.96 11.41
N ALA A 159 1.61 3.91 12.10
CA ALA A 159 0.96 3.41 13.31
C ALA A 159 1.02 4.42 14.47
N GLU A 160 2.11 5.18 14.54
CA GLU A 160 2.33 6.20 15.55
C GLU A 160 2.45 7.59 14.91
N ASN A 161 1.97 8.64 15.61
CA ASN A 161 2.06 10.04 15.18
C ASN A 161 1.48 10.34 13.78
N ALA A 162 0.32 9.81 13.48
CA ALA A 162 -0.40 10.05 12.22
C ALA A 162 -0.62 11.54 11.87
N ASP A 163 -0.49 12.44 12.86
CA ASP A 163 -0.66 13.89 12.67
C ASP A 163 0.46 14.55 11.85
N TYR A 164 1.62 13.90 11.75
CA TYR A 164 2.78 14.46 11.03
C TYR A 164 2.91 13.98 9.58
N VAL A 165 2.28 12.87 9.24
CA VAL A 165 2.39 12.25 7.93
C VAL A 165 1.04 11.75 7.46
N GLY A 166 0.70 12.07 6.22
CA GLY A 166 -0.61 11.76 5.64
C GLY A 166 -0.88 10.26 5.48
N THR A 167 -2.10 9.97 5.13
CA THR A 167 -2.53 8.64 4.72
C THR A 167 -2.27 8.44 3.23
N TRP A 168 -1.65 7.34 2.86
CA TRP A 168 -1.50 6.95 1.46
C TRP A 168 -2.63 6.00 1.05
N VAL A 169 -3.22 6.25 -0.11
CA VAL A 169 -4.33 5.43 -0.64
C VAL A 169 -3.86 4.74 -1.91
N SER A 170 -4.09 3.42 -2.03
CA SER A 170 -3.78 2.67 -3.24
C SER A 170 -4.71 3.04 -4.40
N GLU A 171 -4.30 2.72 -5.61
CA GLU A 171 -5.24 2.63 -6.71
C GLU A 171 -6.30 1.55 -6.42
N LYS A 172 -7.45 1.67 -7.06
CA LYS A 172 -8.54 0.71 -6.93
C LYS A 172 -8.36 -0.46 -7.90
N ALA A 173 -8.75 -1.65 -7.48
CA ALA A 173 -8.84 -2.83 -8.32
C ALA A 173 -10.27 -3.33 -8.41
N THR A 174 -10.67 -3.74 -9.59
CA THR A 174 -12.01 -4.30 -9.84
C THR A 174 -11.96 -5.83 -9.72
N LEU A 175 -12.97 -6.36 -9.05
CA LEU A 175 -13.24 -7.80 -9.01
C LEU A 175 -14.29 -8.14 -10.07
N THR A 176 -13.92 -9.02 -11.00
CA THR A 176 -14.83 -9.63 -11.96
C THR A 176 -15.18 -11.02 -11.48
N VAL A 177 -16.46 -11.31 -11.31
CA VAL A 177 -16.95 -12.64 -10.92
C VAL A 177 -17.68 -13.25 -12.10
N ILE A 178 -17.19 -14.41 -12.56
CA ILE A 178 -17.82 -15.20 -13.60
C ILE A 178 -18.89 -16.07 -12.95
N ARG A 179 -20.10 -16.04 -13.50
CA ARG A 179 -21.22 -16.83 -12.98
C ARG A 179 -20.90 -18.32 -12.93
N ASN A 180 -21.29 -18.95 -11.86
CA ASN A 180 -21.25 -20.40 -11.68
C ASN A 180 -22.65 -20.87 -11.27
N CYS A 181 -23.30 -21.63 -12.15
CA CYS A 181 -24.69 -22.07 -11.92
C CYS A 181 -24.87 -22.91 -10.66
N ALA A 182 -23.85 -23.63 -10.22
CA ALA A 182 -23.91 -24.40 -8.97
C ALA A 182 -23.95 -23.51 -7.73
N VAL A 183 -23.44 -22.28 -7.82
CA VAL A 183 -23.38 -21.28 -6.70
C VAL A 183 -24.48 -20.25 -6.82
N ASP A 184 -24.66 -19.69 -8.02
CA ASP A 184 -25.55 -18.54 -8.26
C ASP A 184 -26.96 -18.94 -8.68
N GLY A 185 -27.18 -20.26 -8.92
CA GLY A 185 -28.40 -20.77 -9.49
C GLY A 185 -28.56 -20.42 -10.97
N HIS A 186 -29.64 -20.87 -11.56
CA HIS A 186 -29.98 -20.60 -12.94
C HIS A 186 -30.88 -19.37 -13.03
N ILE A 187 -30.68 -18.56 -14.07
CA ILE A 187 -31.63 -17.52 -14.46
C ILE A 187 -32.50 -18.13 -15.53
N PHE A 188 -33.81 -18.10 -15.29
CA PHE A 188 -34.80 -18.59 -16.24
C PHE A 188 -35.53 -17.38 -16.84
N ASP A 189 -35.74 -17.37 -18.12
CA ASP A 189 -36.68 -16.48 -18.72
C ASP A 189 -38.10 -16.87 -18.27
N GLU A 190 -39.10 -16.02 -18.50
CA GLU A 190 -40.51 -16.28 -18.16
C GLU A 190 -41.09 -17.45 -18.96
N GLY A 191 -40.25 -18.24 -19.64
CA GLY A 191 -40.60 -19.42 -20.40
C GLY A 191 -40.60 -20.70 -19.57
N THR A 192 -41.31 -21.71 -20.07
CA THR A 192 -41.34 -23.06 -19.47
C THR A 192 -40.00 -23.77 -19.68
N ILE A 193 -39.34 -24.22 -18.59
CA ILE A 193 -38.11 -24.97 -18.68
C ILE A 193 -38.47 -26.41 -19.06
N ILE A 194 -37.94 -26.87 -20.17
CA ILE A 194 -38.14 -28.24 -20.66
C ILE A 194 -36.90 -29.09 -20.37
N SER A 195 -35.73 -28.49 -20.19
CA SER A 195 -34.50 -29.18 -19.77
C SER A 195 -33.72 -28.36 -18.77
N GLU A 196 -33.05 -29.03 -17.82
CA GLU A 196 -32.15 -28.34 -16.94
C GLU A 196 -30.99 -27.73 -17.73
N PRO A 197 -30.67 -26.43 -17.48
CA PRO A 197 -29.54 -25.79 -18.13
C PRO A 197 -28.23 -26.43 -17.70
N THR A 198 -27.35 -26.67 -18.65
CA THR A 198 -26.00 -27.19 -18.41
C THR A 198 -25.01 -26.05 -18.41
N CYS A 199 -24.09 -26.03 -17.44
CA CYS A 199 -22.93 -25.17 -17.44
C CYS A 199 -21.83 -25.80 -18.29
N ILE A 200 -21.43 -25.11 -19.35
CA ILE A 200 -20.23 -25.44 -20.11
C ILE A 200 -19.17 -24.37 -19.80
N ASP A 201 -17.92 -24.63 -20.14
CA ASP A 201 -16.71 -23.84 -19.83
C ASP A 201 -16.80 -22.30 -20.02
N LYS A 202 -17.89 -21.77 -20.55
CA LYS A 202 -18.09 -20.34 -20.79
C LYS A 202 -19.41 -19.77 -20.27
N GLY A 203 -20.06 -20.42 -19.33
CA GLY A 203 -21.30 -19.91 -18.71
C GLY A 203 -22.49 -20.87 -18.83
N CYS A 204 -23.59 -20.48 -18.16
CA CYS A 204 -24.86 -21.20 -18.26
C CYS A 204 -25.54 -20.92 -19.58
N LEU A 205 -25.86 -21.95 -20.34
CA LEU A 205 -26.76 -21.87 -21.48
C LEU A 205 -28.17 -22.20 -20.98
N LEU A 206 -29.07 -21.26 -21.11
CA LEU A 206 -30.50 -21.48 -20.92
C LEU A 206 -31.06 -22.02 -22.24
N TYR A 207 -31.52 -23.25 -22.23
CA TYR A 207 -32.32 -23.75 -23.33
C TYR A 207 -33.80 -23.55 -22.98
N THR A 208 -34.44 -22.62 -23.65
CA THR A 208 -35.89 -22.65 -23.78
C THR A 208 -36.18 -23.55 -24.97
N SER A 209 -36.71 -24.74 -24.77
CA SER A 209 -37.33 -25.45 -25.87
C SER A 209 -38.77 -24.95 -25.94
N ASP A 210 -39.17 -24.48 -27.11
CA ASP A 210 -40.57 -24.36 -27.42
C ASP A 210 -41.21 -25.74 -27.24
N ALA A 211 -42.08 -25.84 -26.24
CA ALA A 211 -43.05 -26.91 -26.25
C ALA A 211 -44.01 -26.62 -27.39
N ALA A 212 -43.58 -26.96 -28.57
CA ALA A 212 -44.51 -27.06 -29.65
C ALA A 212 -45.13 -28.45 -29.56
N ASP A 213 -46.41 -28.47 -29.29
CA ASP A 213 -47.40 -29.38 -29.81
C ASP A 213 -47.35 -30.84 -29.33
N GLU A 214 -48.19 -31.19 -28.48
CA GLU A 214 -49.57 -31.71 -28.76
C GLU A 214 -50.35 -31.95 -27.47
#